data_20b6a32f8734e898e1c7ba67f7d52e48
#
_entry.id   20b6a32f8734e898e1c7ba67f7d52e48
#
_cell.length_a   1.000
_cell.length_b   1.000
_cell.length_c   1.000
_cell.angle_alpha   90.00
_cell.angle_beta   90.00
_cell.angle_gamma   90.00
#
_symmetry.space_group_name_H-M   'P 1'
#
loop_
_entity.id
_entity.type
_entity.pdbx_description
1 polymer ?
#
loop_
_entity_poly.entity_id
_entity_poly.type
_entity_poly.pdbx_seq_one_letter_code
_entity_poly.pdbx_strand_id
1 'polypeptide(L)'
;MNFELIDNCFQVAVLFCAALAAIAAALRHKDRRFLILALFFACISMGTLYWVLHIFIFGDVPQVFYVAEFSWLAAYLFLLSFQMVRTDRAGPLFSLPALACALLAAAVVLAFRIFGPSYVVSAAFAGVVFAIVYLAIWRLRRRGGGGLIDCWLLLCVGLQLLLYMVSVFMQDFTRFNLYFAVDIALTSSFAALLPLALREVAGK
;
A
#
# COMPACT_ATOMS: atom_id res chain seq x y z
N MET A 1 -5.52 20.92 18.29
CA MET A 1 -4.45 20.06 17.74
C MET A 1 -5.08 19.29 16.61
N ASN A 2 -4.61 19.44 15.39
CA ASN A 2 -5.22 18.81 14.21
C ASN A 2 -4.88 17.32 14.23
N PHE A 3 -5.90 16.43 14.28
CA PHE A 3 -5.67 14.98 14.36
C PHE A 3 -5.00 14.45 13.07
N GLU A 4 -5.27 15.06 11.93
CA GLU A 4 -4.62 14.76 10.66
C GLU A 4 -3.09 14.85 10.76
N LEU A 5 -2.57 15.88 11.43
CA LEU A 5 -1.12 16.03 11.60
C LEU A 5 -0.53 14.90 12.48
N ILE A 6 -1.25 14.49 13.53
CA ILE A 6 -0.81 13.41 14.42
C ILE A 6 -0.76 12.10 13.66
N ASP A 7 -1.80 11.78 12.91
CA ASP A 7 -1.93 10.56 12.13
C ASP A 7 -0.84 10.47 11.05
N ASN A 8 -0.65 11.55 10.28
CA ASN A 8 0.40 11.61 9.27
C ASN A 8 1.81 11.50 9.88
N CYS A 9 2.07 12.13 11.04
CA CYS A 9 3.34 11.96 11.76
C CYS A 9 3.54 10.51 12.22
N PHE A 10 2.50 9.86 12.73
CA PHE A 10 2.52 8.44 13.09
C PHE A 10 2.86 7.57 11.88
N GLN A 11 2.20 7.80 10.75
CA GLN A 11 2.46 7.05 9.51
C GLN A 11 3.91 7.23 9.04
N VAL A 12 4.42 8.47 9.02
CA VAL A 12 5.84 8.74 8.67
C VAL A 12 6.78 7.98 9.59
N ALA A 13 6.58 8.08 10.92
CA ALA A 13 7.48 7.46 11.89
C ALA A 13 7.48 5.93 11.76
N VAL A 14 6.30 5.31 11.70
CA VAL A 14 6.17 3.84 11.60
C VAL A 14 6.79 3.31 10.32
N LEU A 15 6.47 3.93 9.18
CA LEU A 15 6.94 3.43 7.88
C LEU A 15 8.41 3.77 7.62
N PHE A 16 8.93 4.87 8.15
CA PHE A 16 10.35 5.16 8.12
C PHE A 16 11.16 4.13 8.94
N CYS A 17 10.71 3.81 10.15
CA CYS A 17 11.32 2.74 10.96
C CYS A 17 11.23 1.37 10.24
N ALA A 18 10.10 1.07 9.60
CA ALA A 18 9.94 -0.16 8.83
C ALA A 18 10.89 -0.20 7.62
N ALA A 19 11.13 0.94 6.94
CA ALA A 19 12.08 1.04 5.85
C ALA A 19 13.53 0.74 6.32
N LEU A 20 13.96 1.34 7.43
CA LEU A 20 15.27 1.08 8.02
C LEU A 20 15.44 -0.38 8.44
N ALA A 21 14.42 -0.96 9.08
CA ALA A 21 14.42 -2.37 9.46
C ALA A 21 14.46 -3.29 8.23
N ALA A 22 13.77 -2.94 7.14
CA ALA A 22 13.81 -3.70 5.90
C ALA A 22 15.18 -3.61 5.20
N ILE A 23 15.87 -2.45 5.26
CA ILE A 23 17.26 -2.31 4.80
C ILE A 23 18.18 -3.22 5.61
N ALA A 24 18.07 -3.19 6.94
CA ALA A 24 18.86 -4.06 7.81
C ALA A 24 18.62 -5.55 7.51
N ALA A 25 17.36 -5.93 7.27
CA ALA A 25 17.01 -7.29 6.84
C ALA A 25 17.61 -7.65 5.47
N ALA A 26 17.58 -6.71 4.50
CA ALA A 26 18.17 -6.91 3.18
C ALA A 26 19.68 -7.18 3.26
N LEU A 27 20.38 -6.41 4.07
CA LEU A 27 21.83 -6.58 4.29
C LEU A 27 22.14 -7.91 4.99
N ARG A 28 21.34 -8.26 6.02
CA ARG A 28 21.55 -9.49 6.79
C ARG A 28 21.26 -10.77 6.00
N HIS A 29 20.16 -10.79 5.27
CA HIS A 29 19.69 -11.98 4.54
C HIS A 29 20.14 -12.03 3.09
N LYS A 30 20.76 -10.94 2.57
CA LYS A 30 21.18 -10.78 1.16
C LYS A 30 20.03 -11.05 0.18
N ASP A 31 18.80 -10.68 0.56
CA ASP A 31 17.59 -10.96 -0.20
C ASP A 31 16.97 -9.64 -0.71
N ARG A 32 16.89 -9.53 -2.04
CA ARG A 32 16.34 -8.36 -2.73
C ARG A 32 14.88 -8.04 -2.38
N ARG A 33 14.12 -9.03 -1.87
CA ARG A 33 12.72 -8.82 -1.45
C ARG A 33 12.61 -7.78 -0.34
N PHE A 34 13.55 -7.78 0.61
CA PHE A 34 13.58 -6.79 1.68
C PHE A 34 13.97 -5.40 1.19
N LEU A 35 14.84 -5.31 0.17
CA LEU A 35 15.17 -4.02 -0.45
C LEU A 35 13.94 -3.42 -1.15
N ILE A 36 13.15 -4.24 -1.85
CA ILE A 36 11.91 -3.80 -2.49
C ILE A 36 10.89 -3.32 -1.44
N LEU A 37 10.75 -4.04 -0.31
CA LEU A 37 9.91 -3.60 0.81
C LEU A 37 10.42 -2.29 1.44
N ALA A 38 11.74 -2.12 1.56
CA ALA A 38 12.32 -0.87 2.05
C ALA A 38 11.94 0.32 1.15
N LEU A 39 12.01 0.14 -0.16
CA LEU A 39 11.60 1.17 -1.14
C LEU A 39 10.09 1.45 -1.07
N PHE A 40 9.27 0.41 -0.89
CA PHE A 40 7.83 0.57 -0.64
C PHE A 40 7.55 1.46 0.58
N PHE A 41 8.12 1.14 1.74
CA PHE A 41 7.94 1.91 2.96
C PHE A 41 8.50 3.33 2.85
N ALA A 42 9.68 3.48 2.23
CA ALA A 42 10.30 4.79 2.02
C ALA A 42 9.42 5.69 1.14
N CYS A 43 8.85 5.17 0.06
CA CYS A 43 7.99 5.95 -0.83
C CYS A 43 6.72 6.44 -0.12
N ILE A 44 6.03 5.59 0.66
CA ILE A 44 4.86 6.03 1.42
C ILE A 44 5.29 7.09 2.46
N SER A 45 6.33 6.79 3.25
CA SER A 45 6.82 7.72 4.27
C SER A 45 7.21 9.08 3.69
N MET A 46 7.87 9.13 2.53
CA MET A 46 8.25 10.38 1.87
C MET A 46 7.06 11.17 1.32
N GLY A 47 6.07 10.50 0.74
CA GLY A 47 4.84 11.15 0.29
C GLY A 47 4.06 11.77 1.45
N THR A 48 3.93 11.05 2.55
CA THR A 48 3.26 11.54 3.76
C THR A 48 4.10 12.62 4.47
N LEU A 49 5.44 12.51 4.48
CA LEU A 49 6.32 13.55 5.03
C LEU A 49 6.17 14.87 4.26
N TYR A 50 6.09 14.82 2.92
CA TYR A 50 5.81 16.01 2.12
C TYR A 50 4.50 16.67 2.55
N TRP A 51 3.44 15.89 2.80
CA TRP A 51 2.16 16.37 3.28
C TRP A 51 2.28 17.05 4.65
N VAL A 52 2.94 16.41 5.60
CA VAL A 52 3.19 16.94 6.95
C VAL A 52 3.95 18.27 6.88
N LEU A 53 5.05 18.32 6.11
CA LEU A 53 5.86 19.52 5.97
C LEU A 53 5.08 20.66 5.33
N HIS A 54 4.24 20.37 4.33
CA HIS A 54 3.41 21.38 3.69
C HIS A 54 2.42 22.00 4.68
N ILE A 55 1.69 21.17 5.43
CA ILE A 55 0.74 21.66 6.47
C ILE A 55 1.51 22.45 7.54
N PHE A 56 2.70 21.99 7.95
CA PHE A 56 3.47 22.66 9.00
C PHE A 56 4.00 24.02 8.56
N ILE A 57 4.44 24.16 7.30
CA ILE A 57 5.06 25.39 6.79
C ILE A 57 4.01 26.41 6.34
N PHE A 58 2.96 25.94 5.65
CA PHE A 58 2.01 26.83 4.98
C PHE A 58 0.65 26.93 5.72
N GLY A 59 0.38 26.02 6.66
CA GLY A 59 -0.89 26.00 7.42
C GLY A 59 -2.08 25.43 6.64
N ASP A 60 -1.90 25.10 5.37
CA ASP A 60 -2.94 24.60 4.46
C ASP A 60 -2.56 23.21 3.91
N VAL A 61 -3.57 22.44 3.50
CA VAL A 61 -3.36 21.20 2.74
C VAL A 61 -2.83 21.52 1.34
N PRO A 62 -1.89 20.71 0.79
CA PRO A 62 -1.35 20.95 -0.54
C PRO A 62 -2.47 20.93 -1.59
N GLN A 63 -2.62 22.01 -2.33
CA GLN A 63 -3.61 22.11 -3.42
C GLN A 63 -3.24 21.25 -4.64
N VAL A 64 -1.96 20.92 -4.79
CA VAL A 64 -1.41 20.09 -5.87
C VAL A 64 -0.79 18.87 -5.25
N PHE A 65 -1.48 17.75 -5.34
CA PHE A 65 -1.12 16.48 -4.69
C PHE A 65 0.00 15.71 -5.41
N TYR A 66 0.49 16.17 -6.55
CA TYR A 66 1.36 15.40 -7.44
C TYR A 66 2.54 14.71 -6.75
N VAL A 67 3.21 15.36 -5.80
CA VAL A 67 4.39 14.77 -5.14
C VAL A 67 4.00 13.59 -4.27
N ALA A 68 2.96 13.74 -3.44
CA ALA A 68 2.46 12.66 -2.59
C ALA A 68 1.87 11.52 -3.43
N GLU A 69 1.04 11.84 -4.43
CA GLU A 69 0.41 10.85 -5.31
C GLU A 69 1.44 10.02 -6.08
N PHE A 70 2.46 10.64 -6.65
CA PHE A 70 3.53 9.90 -7.32
C PHE A 70 4.32 9.03 -6.36
N SER A 71 4.57 9.49 -5.13
CA SER A 71 5.26 8.70 -4.12
C SER A 71 4.42 7.48 -3.71
N TRP A 72 3.12 7.65 -3.52
CA TRP A 72 2.21 6.55 -3.19
C TRP A 72 2.03 5.57 -4.36
N LEU A 73 1.91 6.07 -5.59
CA LEU A 73 1.89 5.21 -6.78
C LEU A 73 3.18 4.39 -6.90
N ALA A 74 4.35 5.03 -6.70
CA ALA A 74 5.63 4.35 -6.70
C ALA A 74 5.72 3.27 -5.61
N ALA A 75 5.18 3.54 -4.42
CA ALA A 75 5.09 2.54 -3.36
C ALA A 75 4.32 1.29 -3.81
N TYR A 76 3.15 1.46 -4.41
CA TYR A 76 2.37 0.32 -4.91
C TYR A 76 3.04 -0.42 -6.06
N LEU A 77 3.83 0.26 -6.90
CA LEU A 77 4.69 -0.38 -7.90
C LEU A 77 5.78 -1.25 -7.25
N PHE A 78 6.37 -0.79 -6.14
CA PHE A 78 7.29 -1.63 -5.36
C PHE A 78 6.58 -2.80 -4.69
N LEU A 79 5.37 -2.62 -4.20
CA LEU A 79 4.56 -3.70 -3.65
C LEU A 79 4.22 -4.76 -4.70
N LEU A 80 3.86 -4.34 -5.92
CA LEU A 80 3.70 -5.22 -7.07
C LEU A 80 5.00 -5.95 -7.41
N SER A 81 6.12 -5.23 -7.44
CA SER A 81 7.45 -5.80 -7.70
C SER A 81 7.83 -6.85 -6.64
N PHE A 82 7.54 -6.58 -5.36
CA PHE A 82 7.72 -7.54 -4.27
C PHE A 82 6.94 -8.82 -4.53
N GLN A 83 5.68 -8.69 -4.95
CA GLN A 83 4.83 -9.83 -5.24
C GLN A 83 5.30 -10.60 -6.48
N MET A 84 5.75 -9.91 -7.54
CA MET A 84 6.28 -10.53 -8.76
C MET A 84 7.54 -11.36 -8.48
N VAL A 85 8.45 -10.86 -7.64
CA VAL A 85 9.68 -11.59 -7.25
C VAL A 85 9.34 -12.86 -6.45
N ARG A 86 8.21 -12.89 -5.74
CA ARG A 86 7.73 -14.06 -4.99
C ARG A 86 6.94 -15.04 -5.86
N THR A 87 6.61 -14.66 -7.10
CA THR A 87 5.74 -15.46 -7.97
C THR A 87 6.56 -16.39 -8.86
N ASP A 88 6.43 -17.70 -8.62
CA ASP A 88 6.98 -18.72 -9.51
C ASP A 88 6.13 -18.79 -10.79
N ARG A 89 6.78 -18.68 -11.94
CA ARG A 89 6.10 -18.62 -13.25
C ARG A 89 5.65 -19.98 -13.80
N ALA A 90 5.82 -21.06 -13.04
CA ALA A 90 5.45 -22.40 -13.49
C ALA A 90 3.91 -22.59 -13.47
N GLY A 91 3.30 -22.77 -14.63
CA GLY A 91 1.91 -23.18 -14.82
C GLY A 91 0.97 -22.10 -15.41
N PRO A 92 -0.30 -22.47 -15.68
CA PRO A 92 -1.24 -21.57 -16.34
C PRO A 92 -1.52 -20.32 -15.52
N LEU A 93 -1.37 -19.15 -16.15
CA LEU A 93 -1.57 -17.84 -15.51
C LEU A 93 -3.06 -17.46 -15.41
N PHE A 94 -3.95 -18.14 -16.13
CA PHE A 94 -5.36 -17.77 -16.17
C PHE A 94 -6.15 -18.30 -14.96
N SER A 95 -6.87 -17.39 -14.30
CA SER A 95 -7.80 -17.70 -13.20
C SER A 95 -8.98 -16.75 -13.24
N LEU A 96 -10.16 -17.27 -13.62
CA LEU A 96 -11.38 -16.46 -13.75
C LEU A 96 -11.76 -15.73 -12.46
N PRO A 97 -11.74 -16.35 -11.24
CA PRO A 97 -12.03 -15.63 -10.01
C PRO A 97 -11.00 -14.54 -9.67
N ALA A 98 -9.71 -14.78 -9.96
CA ALA A 98 -8.69 -13.76 -9.77
C ALA A 98 -8.95 -12.56 -10.70
N LEU A 99 -9.33 -12.83 -11.96
CA LEU A 99 -9.69 -11.80 -12.93
C LEU A 99 -10.91 -11.00 -12.47
N ALA A 100 -11.97 -11.66 -12.03
CA ALA A 100 -13.20 -11.00 -11.58
C ALA A 100 -12.94 -10.07 -10.37
N CYS A 101 -12.23 -10.56 -9.34
CA CYS A 101 -11.89 -9.75 -8.17
C CYS A 101 -10.94 -8.59 -8.51
N ALA A 102 -9.97 -8.81 -9.39
CA ALA A 102 -9.05 -7.77 -9.83
C ALA A 102 -9.76 -6.67 -10.64
N LEU A 103 -10.67 -7.05 -11.53
CA LEU A 103 -11.51 -6.09 -12.28
C LEU A 103 -12.41 -5.29 -11.34
N LEU A 104 -13.02 -5.94 -10.33
CA LEU A 104 -13.84 -5.26 -9.33
C LEU A 104 -13.01 -4.22 -8.55
N ALA A 105 -11.83 -4.59 -8.05
CA ALA A 105 -10.94 -3.68 -7.33
C ALA A 105 -10.52 -2.49 -8.21
N ALA A 106 -10.14 -2.73 -9.46
CA ALA A 106 -9.79 -1.68 -10.41
C ALA A 106 -10.99 -0.75 -10.73
N ALA A 107 -12.19 -1.32 -10.87
CA ALA A 107 -13.42 -0.55 -11.08
C ALA A 107 -13.73 0.37 -9.89
N VAL A 108 -13.53 -0.08 -8.65
CA VAL A 108 -13.66 0.75 -7.45
C VAL A 108 -12.68 1.91 -7.48
N VAL A 109 -11.39 1.66 -7.80
CA VAL A 109 -10.38 2.72 -7.94
C VAL A 109 -10.81 3.80 -8.93
N LEU A 110 -11.33 3.40 -10.09
CA LEU A 110 -11.75 4.33 -11.15
C LEU A 110 -13.05 5.06 -10.79
N ALA A 111 -14.01 4.37 -10.16
CA ALA A 111 -15.30 4.94 -9.78
C ALA A 111 -15.15 6.05 -8.73
N PHE A 112 -14.29 5.84 -7.73
CA PHE A 112 -14.05 6.82 -6.66
C PHE A 112 -12.95 7.83 -6.99
N ARG A 113 -12.31 7.75 -8.15
CA ARG A 113 -11.22 8.66 -8.57
C ARG A 113 -10.15 8.83 -7.48
N ILE A 114 -9.67 7.73 -6.98
CA ILE A 114 -8.85 7.60 -5.78
C ILE A 114 -7.61 8.53 -5.78
N PHE A 115 -7.07 8.89 -6.93
CA PHE A 115 -5.94 9.81 -7.08
C PHE A 115 -6.36 11.16 -7.68
N GLY A 116 -7.33 11.81 -7.07
CA GLY A 116 -7.69 13.19 -7.38
C GLY A 116 -8.17 13.42 -8.82
N PRO A 117 -7.97 14.62 -9.38
CA PRO A 117 -8.51 15.00 -10.67
C PRO A 117 -7.82 14.32 -11.86
N SER A 118 -6.64 13.71 -11.66
CA SER A 118 -5.88 13.09 -12.75
C SER A 118 -6.38 11.68 -13.09
N TYR A 119 -7.10 11.57 -14.20
CA TYR A 119 -7.53 10.27 -14.72
C TYR A 119 -6.36 9.34 -15.05
N VAL A 120 -5.23 9.90 -15.50
CA VAL A 120 -4.05 9.11 -15.88
C VAL A 120 -3.45 8.43 -14.65
N VAL A 121 -3.29 9.16 -13.56
CA VAL A 121 -2.75 8.62 -12.31
C VAL A 121 -3.71 7.60 -11.71
N SER A 122 -5.02 7.90 -11.70
CA SER A 122 -6.04 6.95 -11.22
C SER A 122 -6.09 5.68 -12.06
N ALA A 123 -5.94 5.77 -13.40
CA ALA A 123 -5.89 4.60 -14.28
C ALA A 123 -4.61 3.77 -14.06
N ALA A 124 -3.46 4.43 -13.90
CA ALA A 124 -2.20 3.75 -13.58
C ALA A 124 -2.30 3.00 -12.24
N PHE A 125 -2.86 3.63 -11.21
CA PHE A 125 -3.08 2.99 -9.92
C PHE A 125 -4.07 1.82 -10.01
N ALA A 126 -5.17 1.98 -10.75
CA ALA A 126 -6.12 0.89 -11.00
C ALA A 126 -5.43 -0.33 -11.66
N GLY A 127 -4.53 -0.10 -12.62
CA GLY A 127 -3.73 -1.15 -13.25
C GLY A 127 -2.81 -1.86 -12.26
N VAL A 128 -2.16 -1.11 -11.37
CA VAL A 128 -1.30 -1.68 -10.32
C VAL A 128 -2.10 -2.49 -9.30
N VAL A 129 -3.22 -1.95 -8.82
CA VAL A 129 -4.14 -2.65 -7.89
C VAL A 129 -4.70 -3.91 -8.55
N PHE A 130 -5.12 -3.84 -9.82
CA PHE A 130 -5.54 -5.00 -10.60
C PHE A 130 -4.48 -6.10 -10.58
N ALA A 131 -3.22 -5.74 -10.89
CA ALA A 131 -2.13 -6.72 -10.95
C ALA A 131 -1.83 -7.34 -9.57
N ILE A 132 -1.82 -6.54 -8.50
CA ILE A 132 -1.60 -7.03 -7.12
C ILE A 132 -2.71 -8.00 -6.72
N VAL A 133 -3.98 -7.62 -6.89
CA VAL A 133 -5.13 -8.46 -6.51
C VAL A 133 -5.15 -9.74 -7.34
N TYR A 134 -4.93 -9.63 -8.66
CA TYR A 134 -4.88 -10.79 -9.54
C TYR A 134 -3.83 -11.80 -9.10
N LEU A 135 -2.59 -11.35 -8.90
CA LEU A 135 -1.47 -12.22 -8.50
C LEU A 135 -1.69 -12.81 -7.11
N ALA A 136 -2.23 -12.05 -6.15
CA ALA A 136 -2.50 -12.55 -4.80
C ALA A 136 -3.52 -13.68 -4.82
N ILE A 137 -4.66 -13.50 -5.46
CA ILE A 137 -5.73 -14.51 -5.54
C ILE A 137 -5.27 -15.71 -6.35
N TRP A 138 -4.57 -15.49 -7.49
CA TRP A 138 -4.02 -16.57 -8.29
C TRP A 138 -3.05 -17.45 -7.49
N ARG A 139 -2.17 -16.85 -6.68
CA ARG A 139 -1.22 -17.58 -5.81
C ARG A 139 -1.92 -18.33 -4.70
N LEU A 140 -2.91 -17.71 -4.02
CA LEU A 140 -3.69 -18.36 -2.98
C LEU A 140 -4.37 -19.64 -3.47
N ARG A 141 -4.95 -19.60 -4.67
CA ARG A 141 -5.59 -20.78 -5.26
C ARG A 141 -4.60 -21.89 -5.61
N ARG A 142 -3.40 -21.54 -6.07
CA ARG A 142 -2.38 -22.55 -6.42
C ARG A 142 -1.74 -23.21 -5.22
N ARG A 143 -1.55 -22.48 -4.12
CA ARG A 143 -0.88 -22.99 -2.91
C ARG A 143 -1.81 -23.72 -1.95
N GLY A 144 -3.06 -23.93 -2.30
CA GLY A 144 -4.04 -24.62 -1.42
C GLY A 144 -4.29 -23.88 -0.09
N GLY A 145 -4.21 -22.52 -0.10
CA GLY A 145 -4.49 -21.67 1.05
C GLY A 145 -3.28 -21.23 1.88
N GLY A 146 -2.04 -21.68 1.56
CA GLY A 146 -0.82 -21.38 2.36
C GLY A 146 -0.14 -20.04 2.11
N GLY A 147 -0.85 -18.99 1.65
CA GLY A 147 -0.26 -17.70 1.28
C GLY A 147 -0.56 -16.58 2.26
N LEU A 148 -0.08 -16.63 3.52
CA LEU A 148 -0.37 -15.60 4.53
C LEU A 148 -0.04 -14.17 4.04
N ILE A 149 1.09 -13.98 3.35
CA ILE A 149 1.45 -12.67 2.78
C ILE A 149 0.48 -12.27 1.67
N ASP A 150 -0.01 -13.21 0.86
CA ASP A 150 -0.96 -12.91 -0.22
C ASP A 150 -2.33 -12.49 0.36
N CYS A 151 -2.79 -13.13 1.45
CA CYS A 151 -3.96 -12.67 2.21
C CYS A 151 -3.73 -11.26 2.80
N TRP A 152 -2.52 -11.02 3.34
CA TRP A 152 -2.18 -9.74 3.93
C TRP A 152 -2.09 -8.61 2.89
N LEU A 153 -1.59 -8.88 1.70
CA LEU A 153 -1.60 -7.94 0.56
C LEU A 153 -3.04 -7.58 0.15
N LEU A 154 -3.93 -8.57 0.10
CA LEU A 154 -5.35 -8.31 -0.16
C LEU A 154 -5.99 -7.47 0.94
N LEU A 155 -5.64 -7.70 2.22
CA LEU A 155 -6.07 -6.86 3.33
C LEU A 155 -5.57 -5.41 3.16
N CYS A 156 -4.28 -5.20 2.85
CA CYS A 156 -3.71 -3.87 2.61
C CYS A 156 -4.44 -3.14 1.48
N VAL A 157 -4.68 -3.82 0.34
CA VAL A 157 -5.44 -3.22 -0.77
C VAL A 157 -6.88 -2.94 -0.35
N GLY A 158 -7.54 -3.86 0.36
CA GLY A 158 -8.90 -3.67 0.85
C GLY A 158 -9.02 -2.48 1.80
N LEU A 159 -8.10 -2.33 2.75
CA LEU A 159 -8.04 -1.17 3.66
C LEU A 159 -7.78 0.13 2.90
N GLN A 160 -6.91 0.11 1.88
CA GLN A 160 -6.65 1.28 1.04
C GLN A 160 -7.91 1.72 0.29
N LEU A 161 -8.64 0.79 -0.32
CA LEU A 161 -9.90 1.09 -0.99
C LEU A 161 -10.94 1.61 0.00
N LEU A 162 -11.04 0.99 1.17
CA LEU A 162 -11.94 1.42 2.25
C LEU A 162 -11.59 2.82 2.73
N LEU A 163 -10.29 3.15 2.92
CA LEU A 163 -9.83 4.48 3.33
C LEU A 163 -10.36 5.56 2.38
N TYR A 164 -10.23 5.34 1.07
CA TYR A 164 -10.73 6.28 0.07
C TYR A 164 -12.25 6.36 0.03
N MET A 165 -12.96 5.24 0.19
CA MET A 165 -14.43 5.27 0.30
C MET A 165 -14.86 6.09 1.50
N VAL A 166 -14.23 5.89 2.66
CA VAL A 166 -14.53 6.61 3.89
C VAL A 166 -14.18 8.09 3.75
N SER A 167 -13.08 8.46 3.09
CA SER A 167 -12.66 9.86 2.90
C SER A 167 -13.68 10.69 2.12
N VAL A 168 -14.44 10.07 1.23
CA VAL A 168 -15.53 10.77 0.49
C VAL A 168 -16.67 11.21 1.42
N PHE A 169 -16.92 10.46 2.48
CA PHE A 169 -18.03 10.74 3.43
C PHE A 169 -17.57 11.51 4.67
N MET A 170 -16.29 11.39 5.05
CA MET A 170 -15.72 12.05 6.22
C MET A 170 -14.96 13.31 5.80
N GLN A 171 -15.58 14.49 6.02
CA GLN A 171 -14.98 15.76 5.64
C GLN A 171 -14.32 16.52 6.83
N ASP A 172 -14.51 16.04 8.06
CA ASP A 172 -13.87 16.60 9.25
C ASP A 172 -12.60 15.83 9.61
N PHE A 173 -11.44 16.39 9.27
CA PHE A 173 -10.12 15.82 9.57
C PHE A 173 -9.48 16.42 10.84
N THR A 174 -10.22 17.22 11.59
CA THR A 174 -9.70 17.83 12.82
C THR A 174 -9.83 16.92 14.04
N ARG A 175 -10.80 16.00 14.02
CA ARG A 175 -11.12 15.08 15.12
C ARG A 175 -10.98 13.63 14.68
N PHE A 176 -10.67 12.76 15.65
CA PHE A 176 -10.64 11.32 15.40
C PHE A 176 -11.98 10.81 14.88
N ASN A 177 -11.96 10.12 13.75
CA ASN A 177 -13.13 9.54 13.10
C ASN A 177 -12.77 8.21 12.42
N LEU A 178 -13.71 7.62 11.69
CA LEU A 178 -13.53 6.34 11.01
C LEU A 178 -12.38 6.37 9.98
N TYR A 179 -12.15 7.51 9.31
CA TYR A 179 -11.03 7.65 8.37
C TYR A 179 -9.69 7.34 9.05
N PHE A 180 -9.42 7.97 10.19
CA PHE A 180 -8.17 7.75 10.94
C PHE A 180 -8.04 6.34 11.50
N ALA A 181 -9.16 5.73 11.93
CA ALA A 181 -9.15 4.34 12.38
C ALA A 181 -8.70 3.38 11.25
N VAL A 182 -9.19 3.61 10.03
CA VAL A 182 -8.83 2.83 8.84
C VAL A 182 -7.38 3.12 8.43
N ASP A 183 -6.92 4.38 8.49
CA ASP A 183 -5.55 4.76 8.11
C ASP A 183 -4.50 4.18 9.06
N ILE A 184 -4.76 4.23 10.37
CA ILE A 184 -3.90 3.57 11.38
C ILE A 184 -3.86 2.05 11.14
N ALA A 185 -5.00 1.42 10.83
CA ALA A 185 -5.07 0.00 10.52
C ALA A 185 -4.27 -0.33 9.24
N LEU A 186 -4.36 0.51 8.21
CA LEU A 186 -3.63 0.38 6.96
C LEU A 186 -2.12 0.52 7.19
N THR A 187 -1.69 1.58 7.88
CA THR A 187 -0.29 1.83 8.23
C THR A 187 0.30 0.66 9.02
N SER A 188 -0.43 0.16 10.02
CA SER A 188 -0.04 -1.01 10.80
C SER A 188 0.05 -2.27 9.93
N SER A 189 -0.89 -2.45 9.00
CA SER A 189 -0.91 -3.57 8.07
C SER A 189 0.27 -3.52 7.09
N PHE A 190 0.66 -2.34 6.63
CA PHE A 190 1.88 -2.18 5.82
C PHE A 190 3.12 -2.58 6.62
N ALA A 191 3.30 -2.05 7.83
CA ALA A 191 4.46 -2.39 8.67
C ALA A 191 4.56 -3.89 8.95
N ALA A 192 3.44 -4.58 9.11
CA ALA A 192 3.38 -6.02 9.34
C ALA A 192 3.85 -6.88 8.14
N LEU A 193 3.95 -6.32 6.93
CA LEU A 193 4.51 -7.03 5.77
C LEU A 193 5.97 -7.47 6.01
N LEU A 194 6.75 -6.67 6.74
CA LEU A 194 8.16 -7.01 7.01
C LEU A 194 8.31 -8.26 7.88
N PRO A 195 7.70 -8.37 9.08
CA PRO A 195 7.80 -9.60 9.88
C PRO A 195 7.18 -10.81 9.19
N LEU A 196 6.16 -10.65 8.36
CA LEU A 196 5.61 -11.74 7.56
C LEU A 196 6.59 -12.22 6.49
N ALA A 197 7.29 -11.29 5.81
CA ALA A 197 8.32 -11.63 4.85
C ALA A 197 9.53 -12.32 5.51
N LEU A 198 9.92 -11.88 6.71
CA LEU A 198 10.98 -12.54 7.49
C LEU A 198 10.60 -13.98 7.87
N ARG A 199 9.36 -14.22 8.29
CA ARG A 199 8.85 -15.59 8.57
C ARG A 199 8.87 -16.49 7.34
N GLU A 200 8.50 -15.94 6.15
CA GLU A 200 8.55 -16.72 4.90
C GLU A 200 9.98 -17.13 4.52
N VAL A 201 10.98 -16.29 4.86
CA VAL A 201 12.41 -16.62 4.61
C VAL A 201 12.93 -17.59 5.64
N ALA A 202 12.59 -17.44 6.92
CA ALA A 202 13.05 -18.33 8.00
C ALA A 202 12.43 -19.74 7.94
N GLY A 203 11.28 -19.89 7.30
CA GLY A 203 10.59 -21.17 7.13
C GLY A 203 11.03 -21.98 5.89
N LYS A 204 12.00 -21.46 5.12
CA LYS A 204 12.65 -22.17 4.00
C LYS A 204 13.98 -22.75 4.38
#